data_44bc473afca1d2cc2bb92737b5211a35
#
_entry.id   44bc473afca1d2cc2bb92737b5211a35
#
_cell.length_a   1.000
_cell.length_b   1.000
_cell.length_c   1.000
_cell.angle_alpha   90.00
_cell.angle_beta   90.00
_cell.angle_gamma   90.00
#
_symmetry.space_group_name_H-M   'P 1'
#
loop_
_entity.id
_entity.type
_entity.pdbx_description
1 polymer ?
#
loop_
_entity_poly.entity_id
_entity_poly.type
_entity_poly.pdbx_seq_one_letter_code
_entity_poly.pdbx_strand_id
1 'polypeptide(L)' 'MVLEKVKAILAEQFDVEEDKITEDTDLQDDLGADSLDVVDLLMSIEDEFEIEVPDDEIENIKTVGALVAYIEANS' A
#
# COMPACT_ATOMS: atom_id res chain seq x y z
N MET A 1 -4.04 13.73 -2.86
CA MET A 1 -4.98 12.58 -2.86
C MET A 1 -4.28 11.34 -2.32
N VAL A 2 -5.03 10.48 -1.68
CA VAL A 2 -4.47 9.27 -1.07
C VAL A 2 -3.78 8.37 -2.09
N LEU A 3 -4.43 8.14 -3.22
CA LEU A 3 -3.85 7.27 -4.24
C LEU A 3 -2.49 7.77 -4.72
N GLU A 4 -2.34 9.05 -4.94
CA GLU A 4 -1.07 9.61 -5.40
C GLU A 4 0.04 9.41 -4.36
N LYS A 5 -0.28 9.60 -3.10
CA LYS A 5 0.70 9.39 -2.03
C LYS A 5 1.08 7.92 -1.91
N VAL A 6 0.10 7.04 -2.02
CA VAL A 6 0.35 5.59 -1.98
C VAL A 6 1.25 5.18 -3.13
N LYS A 7 0.97 5.69 -4.33
CA LYS A 7 1.81 5.40 -5.50
C LYS A 7 3.25 5.85 -5.30
N ALA A 8 3.43 7.04 -4.74
CA ALA A 8 4.77 7.56 -4.49
C ALA A 8 5.53 6.69 -3.49
N ILE A 9 4.86 6.25 -2.44
CA ILE A 9 5.47 5.38 -1.44
C ILE A 9 5.84 4.04 -2.05
N LEU A 10 4.93 3.46 -2.82
CA LEU A 10 5.18 2.17 -3.48
C LEU A 10 6.32 2.27 -4.49
N ALA A 11 6.33 3.34 -5.28
CA ALA A 11 7.36 3.54 -6.28
C ALA A 11 8.75 3.62 -5.63
N GLU A 12 8.85 4.31 -4.52
CA GLU A 12 10.10 4.42 -3.80
C GLU A 12 10.51 3.12 -3.14
N GLN A 13 9.58 2.46 -2.48
CA GLN A 13 9.89 1.24 -1.72
C GLN A 13 10.20 0.04 -2.60
N PHE A 14 9.50 -0.10 -3.72
CA PHE A 14 9.68 -1.25 -4.61
C PHE A 14 10.44 -0.91 -5.89
N ASP A 15 10.91 0.32 -6.00
CA ASP A 15 11.71 0.76 -7.15
C ASP A 15 10.98 0.54 -8.48
N VAL A 16 9.72 0.96 -8.53
CA VAL A 16 8.90 0.89 -9.74
C VAL A 16 8.40 2.29 -10.10
N GLU A 17 7.98 2.47 -11.34
CA GLU A 17 7.46 3.75 -11.78
C GLU A 17 6.02 3.96 -11.32
N GLU A 18 5.71 5.16 -10.85
CA GLU A 18 4.35 5.48 -10.42
C GLU A 18 3.31 5.26 -11.52
N ASP A 19 3.70 5.53 -12.76
CA ASP A 19 2.81 5.39 -13.91
C ASP A 19 2.34 3.95 -14.11
N LYS A 20 3.08 3.00 -13.62
CA LYS A 20 2.75 1.58 -13.75
C LYS A 20 1.91 1.05 -12.62
N ILE A 21 1.72 1.86 -11.59
CA ILE A 21 0.93 1.46 -10.43
C ILE A 21 -0.51 1.93 -10.61
N THR A 22 -1.46 1.02 -10.48
CA THR A 22 -2.89 1.33 -10.55
C THR A 22 -3.60 0.74 -9.35
N GLU A 23 -4.88 1.02 -9.22
CA GLU A 23 -5.67 0.45 -8.14
C GLU A 23 -5.77 -1.08 -8.26
N ASP A 24 -5.65 -1.60 -9.47
CA ASP A 24 -5.71 -3.04 -9.71
C ASP A 24 -4.37 -3.74 -9.47
N THR A 25 -3.30 -2.97 -9.27
CA THR A 25 -1.98 -3.56 -9.05
C THR A 25 -1.99 -4.41 -7.78
N ASP A 26 -1.55 -5.65 -7.91
CA ASP A 26 -1.46 -6.58 -6.79
C ASP A 26 -0.12 -6.40 -6.10
N LEU A 27 -0.16 -6.22 -4.79
CA LEU A 27 1.05 -5.94 -4.02
C LEU A 27 2.02 -7.11 -4.04
N GLN A 28 1.51 -8.34 -4.07
CA GLN A 28 2.35 -9.52 -4.06
C GLN A 28 2.71 -10.00 -5.46
N ASP A 29 1.71 -10.10 -6.34
CA ASP A 29 1.92 -10.65 -7.68
C ASP A 29 2.58 -9.66 -8.64
N ASP A 30 2.15 -8.42 -8.60
CA ASP A 30 2.65 -7.40 -9.54
C ASP A 30 3.92 -6.71 -9.05
N LEU A 31 4.00 -6.44 -7.76
CA LEU A 31 5.16 -5.77 -7.17
C LEU A 31 6.16 -6.74 -6.56
N GLY A 32 5.78 -7.99 -6.43
CA GLY A 32 6.67 -9.00 -5.88
C GLY A 32 6.91 -8.88 -4.39
N ALA A 33 6.03 -8.21 -3.68
CA ALA A 33 6.18 -8.03 -2.23
C ALA A 33 5.85 -9.34 -1.50
N ASP A 34 6.70 -9.72 -0.56
CA ASP A 34 6.37 -10.82 0.33
C ASP A 34 5.75 -10.27 1.62
N SER A 35 5.51 -11.14 2.60
CA SER A 35 4.86 -10.74 3.85
C SER A 35 5.62 -9.62 4.57
N LEU A 36 6.94 -9.70 4.60
CA LEU A 36 7.74 -8.69 5.27
C LEU A 36 7.69 -7.35 4.53
N ASP A 37 7.72 -7.41 3.20
CA ASP A 37 7.64 -6.19 2.40
C ASP A 37 6.30 -5.50 2.60
N VAL A 38 5.22 -6.28 2.68
CA VAL A 38 3.89 -5.72 2.92
C VAL A 38 3.82 -5.07 4.31
N VAL A 39 4.39 -5.72 5.32
CA VAL A 39 4.42 -5.16 6.67
C VAL A 39 5.20 -3.84 6.68
N ASP A 40 6.36 -3.79 6.05
CA ASP A 40 7.16 -2.58 5.96
C ASP A 40 6.40 -1.46 5.25
N LEU A 41 5.72 -1.82 4.16
CA LEU A 41 4.91 -0.86 3.43
C LEU A 41 3.81 -0.28 4.33
N LEU A 42 3.12 -1.13 5.05
CA LEU A 42 2.03 -0.68 5.90
C LEU A 42 2.53 0.18 7.06
N MET A 43 3.72 -0.08 7.57
CA MET A 43 4.32 0.78 8.59
C MET A 43 4.59 2.17 8.04
N SER A 44 5.07 2.27 6.81
CA SER A 44 5.28 3.56 6.15
C SER A 44 3.96 4.29 5.94
N ILE A 45 2.92 3.55 5.56
CA ILE A 45 1.58 4.10 5.37
C ILE A 45 1.02 4.63 6.69
N GLU A 46 1.19 3.87 7.77
CA GLU A 46 0.72 4.29 9.09
C GLU A 46 1.37 5.60 9.51
N ASP A 47 2.67 5.74 9.27
CA ASP A 47 3.39 6.95 9.59
C ASP A 47 2.94 8.13 8.75
N GLU A 48 2.79 7.92 7.44
CA GLU A 48 2.47 9.00 6.51
C GLU A 48 1.04 9.52 6.72
N PHE A 49 0.10 8.64 6.97
CA PHE A 49 -1.30 9.00 7.10
C PHE A 49 -1.80 9.05 8.54
N GLU A 50 -0.93 8.74 9.49
CA GLU A 50 -1.25 8.74 10.92
C GLU A 50 -2.46 7.87 11.26
N ILE A 51 -2.45 6.65 10.73
CA ILE A 51 -3.50 5.65 10.97
C ILE A 51 -2.87 4.37 11.47
N GLU A 52 -3.70 3.45 11.95
CA GLU A 52 -3.24 2.12 12.36
C GLU A 52 -3.84 1.07 11.43
N VAL A 53 -3.01 0.08 11.08
CA VAL A 53 -3.46 -1.06 10.29
C VAL A 53 -3.29 -2.31 11.14
N PRO A 54 -4.37 -2.86 11.71
CA PRO A 54 -4.28 -4.08 12.52
C PRO A 54 -3.81 -5.26 11.68
N ASP A 55 -3.18 -6.23 12.33
CA ASP A 55 -2.70 -7.43 11.64
C ASP A 55 -3.82 -8.14 10.88
N ASP A 56 -5.03 -8.12 11.41
CA ASP A 56 -6.19 -8.75 10.77
C ASP A 56 -6.49 -8.15 9.40
N GLU A 57 -6.21 -6.88 9.24
CA GLU A 57 -6.50 -6.17 7.98
C GLU A 57 -5.41 -6.38 6.94
N ILE A 58 -4.20 -6.73 7.37
CA ILE A 58 -3.08 -6.93 6.44
C ILE A 58 -3.43 -8.01 5.42
N GLU A 59 -4.08 -9.08 5.86
CA GLU A 59 -4.45 -10.17 4.97
C GLU A 59 -5.50 -9.78 3.93
N ASN A 60 -6.28 -8.74 4.22
CA ASN A 60 -7.32 -8.25 3.32
C ASN A 60 -6.82 -7.21 2.33
N ILE A 61 -5.66 -6.64 2.59
CA ILE A 61 -5.08 -5.60 1.74
C ILE A 61 -4.13 -6.25 0.74
N LYS A 62 -4.67 -6.65 -0.42
CA LYS A 62 -3.89 -7.35 -1.44
C LYS A 62 -3.57 -6.50 -2.65
N THR A 63 -4.37 -5.47 -2.90
CA THR A 63 -4.18 -4.58 -4.04
C THR A 63 -4.00 -3.15 -3.58
N VAL A 64 -3.50 -2.31 -4.50
CA VAL A 64 -3.36 -0.88 -4.23
C VAL A 64 -4.72 -0.26 -3.93
N GLY A 65 -5.76 -0.67 -4.66
CA GLY A 65 -7.11 -0.17 -4.43
C GLY A 65 -7.63 -0.50 -3.04
N ALA A 66 -7.38 -1.73 -2.57
CA ALA A 66 -7.77 -2.13 -1.22
C ALA A 66 -7.06 -1.29 -0.17
N LEU A 67 -5.77 -1.02 -0.39
CA LEU A 67 -5.00 -0.19 0.52
C LEU A 67 -5.53 1.24 0.57
N VAL A 68 -5.79 1.82 -0.60
CA VAL A 68 -6.33 3.18 -0.69
C VAL A 68 -7.68 3.27 0.01
N ALA A 69 -8.55 2.29 -0.24
CA ALA A 69 -9.87 2.25 0.39
C ALA A 69 -9.77 2.19 1.91
N TYR A 70 -8.84 1.39 2.41
CA TYR A 70 -8.62 1.29 3.85
C TYR A 70 -8.17 2.62 4.44
N ILE A 71 -7.22 3.27 3.78
CA ILE A 71 -6.71 4.57 4.25
C ILE A 71 -7.83 5.60 4.27
N GLU A 72 -8.62 5.67 3.20
CA GLU A 72 -9.71 6.65 3.10
C GLU A 72 -10.78 6.41 4.17
N ALA A 73 -11.02 5.16 4.51
CA ALA A 73 -12.01 4.83 5.52
C ALA A 73 -11.54 5.17 6.94
N ASN A 74 -10.25 5.29 7.15
CA ASN A 74 -9.65 5.48 8.47
C ASN A 74 -8.95 6.82 8.67
N SER A 75 -8.98 7.67 7.69
CA SER A 75 -8.32 8.98 7.79
C SER A 75 -9.31 10.14 7.91
#